data_71471cddf69900092a0a54e83c9009e7
#
_entry.id   71471cddf69900092a0a54e83c9009e7
#
_cell.length_a   1.000
_cell.length_b   1.000
_cell.length_c   1.000
_cell.angle_alpha   90.00
_cell.angle_beta   90.00
_cell.angle_gamma   90.00
#
_symmetry.space_group_name_H-M   'P 1'
#
loop_
_entity.id
_entity.type
_entity.pdbx_description
1 polymer ?
#
loop_
_entity_poly.entity_id
_entity_poly.type
_entity_poly.pdbx_seq_one_letter_code
_entity_poly.pdbx_strand_id
1 'polypeptide(L)'
;PNAGWSDYYANESFFLNYPDDARKEWNYMTEWETKNGHVTYKESADKLPAISKYYDYDNGAPGKSAQANGITCIYRYADVLLMYAEASTRATNSVNAQALDAIQKVQKRAGYAQDQLTTTTDPTAFTTAVFNERGWEFFAEMKRWFELVRLEKVSEVRAETWNGSLFQ
;
A
#
# COMPACT_ATOMS: atom_id res chain seq x y z
N PRO A 1 1.80 -13.43 -15.54
CA PRO A 1 1.12 -12.13 -15.66
C PRO A 1 1.57 -11.43 -16.91
N ASN A 2 0.71 -10.61 -17.42
CA ASN A 2 0.78 -10.05 -18.74
C ASN A 2 1.94 -9.07 -18.87
N ALA A 3 3.02 -9.46 -19.55
CA ALA A 3 4.12 -8.61 -20.00
C ALA A 3 4.89 -7.80 -18.95
N GLY A 4 4.79 -8.10 -17.67
CA GLY A 4 5.66 -7.54 -16.64
C GLY A 4 7.04 -8.18 -16.66
N TRP A 5 8.07 -7.46 -16.19
CA TRP A 5 9.43 -7.97 -16.05
C TRP A 5 9.60 -8.91 -14.85
N SER A 6 8.58 -8.99 -13.99
CA SER A 6 8.60 -9.79 -12.76
C SER A 6 9.76 -9.43 -11.81
N ASP A 7 10.17 -8.16 -11.79
CA ASP A 7 11.27 -7.68 -10.96
C ASP A 7 10.81 -7.32 -9.54
N TYR A 8 9.52 -7.03 -9.36
CA TYR A 8 8.96 -6.59 -8.09
C TYR A 8 7.66 -7.33 -7.77
N TYR A 9 7.59 -7.85 -6.57
CA TYR A 9 6.40 -8.48 -6.01
C TYR A 9 5.99 -7.79 -4.72
N ALA A 10 4.73 -7.95 -4.36
CA ALA A 10 4.24 -7.50 -3.08
C ALA A 10 4.76 -8.39 -1.94
N ASN A 11 5.10 -7.78 -0.81
CA ASN A 11 5.39 -8.53 0.40
C ASN A 11 4.12 -9.23 0.88
N GLU A 12 4.17 -10.57 1.10
CA GLU A 12 3.00 -11.35 1.47
C GLU A 12 2.42 -10.94 2.83
N SER A 13 3.27 -10.70 3.83
CA SER A 13 2.80 -10.26 5.15
C SER A 13 2.07 -8.92 5.05
N PHE A 14 2.58 -7.97 4.26
CA PHE A 14 1.91 -6.70 4.04
C PHE A 14 0.58 -6.87 3.30
N PHE A 15 0.50 -7.76 2.32
CA PHE A 15 -0.73 -8.10 1.60
C PHE A 15 -1.78 -8.72 2.52
N LEU A 16 -1.39 -9.67 3.38
CA LEU A 16 -2.29 -10.34 4.31
C LEU A 16 -2.86 -9.36 5.37
N ASN A 17 -2.05 -8.39 5.80
CA ASN A 17 -2.45 -7.36 6.75
C ASN A 17 -3.07 -6.10 6.09
N TYR A 18 -3.22 -6.10 4.76
CA TYR A 18 -3.86 -5.01 4.05
C TYR A 18 -5.36 -4.97 4.35
N PRO A 19 -5.96 -3.79 4.58
CA PRO A 19 -7.41 -3.68 4.82
C PRO A 19 -8.22 -4.31 3.68
N ASP A 20 -9.35 -4.87 4.05
CA ASP A 20 -10.31 -5.40 3.08
C ASP A 20 -11.16 -4.25 2.51
N ASP A 21 -10.53 -3.40 1.73
CA ASP A 21 -11.13 -2.25 1.06
C ASP A 21 -10.90 -2.30 -0.47
N ALA A 22 -11.56 -1.45 -1.21
CA ALA A 22 -11.51 -1.42 -2.68
C ALA A 22 -10.08 -1.28 -3.24
N ARG A 23 -9.13 -0.71 -2.49
CA ARG A 23 -7.74 -0.56 -2.92
C ARG A 23 -7.02 -1.90 -3.03
N LYS A 24 -7.40 -2.91 -2.23
CA LYS A 24 -6.76 -4.22 -2.24
C LYS A 24 -6.88 -4.90 -3.60
N GLU A 25 -8.06 -4.89 -4.18
CA GLU A 25 -8.33 -5.46 -5.51
C GLU A 25 -7.58 -4.72 -6.62
N TRP A 26 -7.48 -3.38 -6.52
CA TRP A 26 -6.78 -2.59 -7.53
C TRP A 26 -5.26 -2.64 -7.40
N ASN A 27 -4.76 -2.82 -6.19
CA ASN A 27 -3.32 -2.80 -5.92
C ASN A 27 -2.64 -4.15 -6.15
N TYR A 28 -3.39 -5.25 -6.02
CA TYR A 28 -2.84 -6.60 -6.09
C TYR A 28 -3.53 -7.45 -7.14
N MET A 29 -2.73 -8.22 -7.86
CA MET A 29 -3.20 -9.29 -8.72
C MET A 29 -2.85 -10.61 -8.03
N THR A 30 -3.88 -11.35 -7.63
CA THR A 30 -3.76 -12.60 -6.89
C THR A 30 -3.95 -13.82 -7.75
N GLU A 31 -4.45 -13.63 -8.97
CA GLU A 31 -4.72 -14.69 -9.94
C GLU A 31 -4.61 -14.16 -11.37
N TRP A 32 -4.23 -14.97 -12.30
CA TRP A 32 -4.09 -14.60 -13.73
C TRP A 32 -4.12 -15.82 -14.66
N GLU A 33 -4.41 -15.56 -15.93
CA GLU A 33 -4.36 -16.57 -16.98
C GLU A 33 -2.93 -16.80 -17.48
N THR A 34 -2.58 -18.05 -17.70
CA THR A 34 -1.33 -18.48 -18.33
C THR A 34 -1.64 -19.31 -19.57
N LYS A 35 -0.61 -19.67 -20.33
CA LYS A 35 -0.76 -20.61 -21.47
C LYS A 35 -1.28 -21.98 -21.04
N ASN A 36 -1.07 -22.34 -19.78
CA ASN A 36 -1.46 -23.64 -19.20
C ASN A 36 -2.76 -23.55 -18.40
N GLY A 37 -3.45 -22.42 -18.41
CA GLY A 37 -4.70 -22.19 -17.70
C GLY A 37 -4.57 -21.15 -16.58
N HIS A 38 -5.64 -21.05 -15.80
CA HIS A 38 -5.75 -20.15 -14.65
C HIS A 38 -4.83 -20.59 -13.51
N VAL A 39 -4.15 -19.63 -12.88
CA VAL A 39 -3.29 -19.88 -11.72
C VAL A 39 -3.48 -18.79 -10.67
N THR A 40 -3.39 -19.16 -9.41
CA THR A 40 -3.33 -18.23 -8.29
C THR A 40 -1.86 -17.87 -7.97
N TYR A 41 -1.64 -16.77 -7.24
CA TYR A 41 -0.27 -16.40 -6.84
C TYR A 41 0.42 -17.49 -6.02
N LYS A 42 -0.33 -18.28 -5.23
CA LYS A 42 0.21 -19.39 -4.43
C LYS A 42 0.73 -20.57 -5.27
N GLU A 43 0.20 -20.70 -6.48
CA GLU A 43 0.61 -21.73 -7.45
C GLU A 43 1.70 -21.21 -8.40
N SER A 44 1.97 -19.93 -8.39
CA SER A 44 3.04 -19.31 -9.19
C SER A 44 4.42 -19.69 -8.66
N ALA A 45 5.44 -19.54 -9.50
CA ALA A 45 6.83 -19.83 -9.13
C ALA A 45 7.30 -19.00 -7.92
N ASP A 46 6.90 -17.74 -7.84
CA ASP A 46 7.34 -16.80 -6.82
C ASP A 46 6.47 -16.87 -5.55
N LYS A 47 5.26 -17.43 -5.65
CA LYS A 47 4.28 -17.55 -4.55
C LYS A 47 3.97 -16.22 -3.85
N LEU A 48 4.07 -15.12 -4.58
CA LEU A 48 3.83 -13.77 -4.09
C LEU A 48 2.78 -13.07 -4.95
N PRO A 49 1.91 -12.22 -4.37
CA PRO A 49 0.97 -11.42 -5.13
C PRO A 49 1.70 -10.44 -6.05
N ALA A 50 1.25 -10.32 -7.29
CA ALA A 50 1.78 -9.33 -8.21
C ALA A 50 1.20 -7.94 -7.92
N ILE A 51 1.94 -6.89 -8.28
CA ILE A 51 1.49 -5.51 -8.15
C ILE A 51 0.69 -5.13 -9.39
N SER A 52 -0.59 -4.76 -9.23
CA SER A 52 -1.48 -4.37 -10.33
C SER A 52 -1.78 -2.87 -10.40
N LYS A 53 -1.37 -2.09 -9.42
CA LYS A 53 -1.67 -0.65 -9.30
C LYS A 53 -1.37 0.17 -10.57
N TYR A 54 -0.38 -0.23 -11.34
CA TYR A 54 0.03 0.45 -12.58
C TYR A 54 -0.33 -0.35 -13.84
N TYR A 55 -1.19 -1.36 -13.70
CA TYR A 55 -1.62 -2.13 -14.84
C TYR A 55 -2.56 -1.29 -15.72
N ASP A 56 -2.20 -1.14 -17.00
CA ASP A 56 -3.00 -0.41 -17.96
C ASP A 56 -3.98 -1.36 -18.67
N TYR A 57 -5.23 -1.32 -18.25
CA TYR A 57 -6.29 -2.16 -18.79
C TYR A 57 -6.76 -1.72 -20.17
N ASP A 58 -6.63 -0.42 -20.50
CA ASP A 58 -7.28 0.18 -21.68
C ASP A 58 -6.31 0.37 -22.86
N ASN A 59 -5.06 0.69 -22.62
CA ASN A 59 -4.11 1.12 -23.66
C ASN A 59 -3.02 0.12 -24.01
N GLY A 60 -3.27 -1.13 -23.70
CA GLY A 60 -2.66 -2.19 -24.44
C GLY A 60 -1.23 -2.51 -24.15
N ALA A 61 -0.73 -2.20 -23.01
CA ALA A 61 0.34 -3.00 -22.47
C ALA A 61 -0.06 -4.46 -22.24
N PRO A 62 -1.36 -4.83 -22.15
CA PRO A 62 -1.75 -6.21 -21.90
C PRO A 62 -1.16 -7.16 -22.92
N GLY A 63 -0.20 -7.95 -22.49
CA GLY A 63 0.34 -9.08 -23.25
C GLY A 63 1.34 -8.75 -24.36
N LYS A 64 1.72 -7.48 -24.58
CA LYS A 64 2.61 -7.09 -25.70
C LYS A 64 3.80 -6.22 -25.32
N SER A 65 3.73 -5.47 -24.23
CA SER A 65 4.77 -4.53 -23.82
C SER A 65 4.71 -4.31 -22.30
N ALA A 66 5.86 -4.05 -21.67
CA ALA A 66 5.95 -3.61 -20.28
C ALA A 66 5.69 -2.09 -20.12
N GLN A 67 5.18 -1.43 -21.16
CA GLN A 67 4.91 0.00 -21.17
C GLN A 67 3.45 0.26 -20.79
N ALA A 68 3.23 1.34 -20.05
CA ALA A 68 1.92 1.84 -19.69
C ALA A 68 1.86 3.36 -19.91
N ASN A 69 0.67 3.88 -20.20
CA ASN A 69 0.42 5.32 -20.34
C ASN A 69 0.10 6.00 -18.99
N GLY A 70 0.34 5.30 -17.89
CA GLY A 70 0.06 5.80 -16.55
C GLY A 70 0.93 6.99 -16.15
N ILE A 71 0.41 7.79 -15.21
CA ILE A 71 1.10 8.93 -14.62
C ILE A 71 1.71 8.51 -13.28
N THR A 72 2.99 8.78 -13.09
CA THR A 72 3.63 8.64 -11.77
C THR A 72 3.43 9.93 -10.97
N CYS A 73 2.60 9.85 -9.93
CA CYS A 73 2.37 10.98 -9.02
C CYS A 73 3.49 11.09 -7.99
N ILE A 74 4.17 12.24 -7.96
CA ILE A 74 5.17 12.54 -6.91
C ILE A 74 4.44 12.86 -5.60
N TYR A 75 3.44 13.75 -5.65
CA TYR A 75 2.55 14.09 -4.54
C TYR A 75 1.10 14.12 -5.01
N ARG A 76 0.18 13.79 -4.12
CA ARG A 76 -1.26 13.88 -4.34
C ARG A 76 -1.98 14.31 -3.06
N TYR A 77 -3.23 14.68 -3.17
CA TYR A 77 -3.96 15.30 -2.06
C TYR A 77 -3.99 14.41 -0.79
N ALA A 78 -4.05 13.09 -0.95
CA ALA A 78 -3.94 12.17 0.19
C ALA A 78 -2.60 12.33 0.97
N ASP A 79 -1.49 12.65 0.28
CA ASP A 79 -0.21 12.96 0.96
C ASP A 79 -0.35 14.18 1.86
N VAL A 80 -0.95 15.26 1.34
CA VAL A 80 -1.14 16.50 2.12
C VAL A 80 -1.98 16.22 3.35
N LEU A 81 -3.08 15.47 3.21
CA LEU A 81 -3.97 15.13 4.31
C LEU A 81 -3.24 14.32 5.40
N LEU A 82 -2.54 13.26 5.01
CA LEU A 82 -1.87 12.36 5.96
C LEU A 82 -0.60 13.00 6.55
N MET A 83 0.14 13.82 5.79
CA MET A 83 1.24 14.63 6.34
C MET A 83 0.74 15.62 7.37
N TYR A 84 -0.38 16.32 7.09
CA TYR A 84 -0.98 17.25 8.05
C TYR A 84 -1.42 16.51 9.32
N ALA A 85 -2.11 15.38 9.18
CA ALA A 85 -2.57 14.57 10.31
C ALA A 85 -1.42 14.18 11.24
N GLU A 86 -0.32 13.69 10.68
CA GLU A 86 0.87 13.33 11.46
C GLU A 86 1.56 14.55 12.07
N ALA A 87 1.88 15.55 11.25
CA ALA A 87 2.67 16.70 11.68
C ALA A 87 1.97 17.52 12.78
N SER A 88 0.67 17.80 12.62
CA SER A 88 -0.09 18.56 13.63
C SER A 88 -0.16 17.80 14.96
N THR A 89 -0.36 16.48 14.92
CA THR A 89 -0.40 15.65 16.13
C THR A 89 0.95 15.60 16.83
N ARG A 90 2.04 15.42 16.09
CA ARG A 90 3.40 15.41 16.67
C ARG A 90 3.80 16.76 17.25
N ALA A 91 3.43 17.85 16.59
CA ALA A 91 3.78 19.22 17.04
C ALA A 91 3.11 19.60 18.36
N THR A 92 1.89 19.12 18.61
CA THR A 92 1.09 19.50 19.77
C THR A 92 0.94 18.37 20.80
N ASN A 93 1.45 17.19 20.50
CA ASN A 93 1.20 15.95 21.23
C ASN A 93 -0.29 15.74 21.56
N SER A 94 -1.15 16.10 20.61
CA SER A 94 -2.61 15.96 20.73
C SER A 94 -3.25 15.78 19.37
N VAL A 95 -4.37 15.05 19.32
CA VAL A 95 -5.14 14.84 18.09
C VAL A 95 -6.24 15.89 18.01
N ASN A 96 -6.12 16.83 17.08
CA ASN A 96 -7.16 17.82 16.84
C ASN A 96 -8.21 17.31 15.83
N ALA A 97 -9.35 17.99 15.77
CA ALA A 97 -10.45 17.59 14.91
C ALA A 97 -10.09 17.60 13.42
N GLN A 98 -9.23 18.52 12.99
CA GLN A 98 -8.79 18.60 11.59
C GLN A 98 -7.84 17.45 11.23
N ALA A 99 -6.97 17.03 12.15
CA ALA A 99 -6.10 15.86 11.94
C ALA A 99 -6.94 14.59 11.81
N LEU A 100 -7.96 14.44 12.65
CA LEU A 100 -8.87 13.31 12.60
C LEU A 100 -9.69 13.31 11.29
N ASP A 101 -10.24 14.44 10.89
CA ASP A 101 -10.96 14.59 9.62
C ASP A 101 -10.05 14.27 8.41
N ALA A 102 -8.79 14.66 8.46
CA ALA A 102 -7.84 14.42 7.38
C ALA A 102 -7.60 12.93 7.11
N ILE A 103 -7.33 12.11 8.13
CA ILE A 103 -7.19 10.67 7.95
C ILE A 103 -8.51 10.02 7.53
N GLN A 104 -9.63 10.42 8.16
CA GLN A 104 -10.95 9.87 7.84
C GLN A 104 -11.38 10.17 6.41
N LYS A 105 -10.98 11.30 5.81
CA LYS A 105 -11.23 11.58 4.38
C LYS A 105 -10.56 10.55 3.48
N VAL A 106 -9.33 10.16 3.79
CA VAL A 106 -8.62 9.12 3.03
C VAL A 106 -9.32 7.77 3.21
N GLN A 107 -9.64 7.40 4.43
CA GLN A 107 -10.31 6.14 4.77
C GLN A 107 -11.69 6.02 4.14
N LYS A 108 -12.51 7.07 4.20
CA LYS A 108 -13.84 7.11 3.56
C LYS A 108 -13.74 6.93 2.04
N ARG A 109 -12.78 7.59 1.41
CA ARG A 109 -12.54 7.41 -0.03
C ARG A 109 -12.11 5.98 -0.37
N ALA A 110 -11.36 5.34 0.51
CA ALA A 110 -10.95 3.94 0.37
C ALA A 110 -12.11 2.93 0.57
N GLY A 111 -13.23 3.39 1.10
CA GLY A 111 -14.42 2.55 1.30
C GLY A 111 -14.57 1.98 2.71
N TYR A 112 -13.86 2.52 3.71
CA TYR A 112 -14.03 2.10 5.09
C TYR A 112 -15.46 2.35 5.59
N ALA A 113 -16.03 1.37 6.26
CA ALA A 113 -17.27 1.54 6.97
C ALA A 113 -17.10 2.52 8.15
N GLN A 114 -18.19 3.10 8.63
CA GLN A 114 -18.16 4.15 9.64
C GLN A 114 -17.50 3.70 10.96
N ASP A 115 -17.65 2.45 11.34
CA ASP A 115 -17.09 1.82 12.54
C ASP A 115 -15.60 1.43 12.38
N GLN A 116 -15.10 1.45 11.16
CA GLN A 116 -13.68 1.17 10.84
C GLN A 116 -12.83 2.45 10.80
N LEU A 117 -13.46 3.62 10.79
CA LEU A 117 -12.74 4.89 10.73
C LEU A 117 -11.90 5.09 12.00
N THR A 118 -10.73 5.69 11.82
CA THR A 118 -9.87 6.10 12.95
C THR A 118 -10.61 7.12 13.81
N THR A 119 -10.75 6.84 15.10
CA THR A 119 -11.44 7.70 16.09
C THR A 119 -10.57 7.97 17.33
N THR A 120 -9.41 7.36 17.45
CA THR A 120 -8.53 7.52 18.60
C THR A 120 -8.06 8.95 18.79
N THR A 121 -8.02 9.40 20.03
CA THR A 121 -7.47 10.69 20.45
C THR A 121 -6.12 10.55 21.16
N ASP A 122 -5.63 9.32 21.34
CA ASP A 122 -4.26 9.07 21.81
C ASP A 122 -3.26 9.41 20.69
N PRO A 123 -2.28 10.32 20.92
CA PRO A 123 -1.37 10.77 19.87
C PRO A 123 -0.50 9.65 19.28
N THR A 124 -0.09 8.69 20.11
CA THR A 124 0.76 7.58 19.68
C THR A 124 -0.03 6.60 18.82
N ALA A 125 -1.21 6.19 19.29
CA ALA A 125 -2.11 5.34 18.52
C ALA A 125 -2.54 6.00 17.20
N PHE A 126 -2.81 7.31 17.23
CA PHE A 126 -3.19 8.06 16.04
C PHE A 126 -2.07 8.14 15.00
N THR A 127 -0.85 8.50 15.42
CA THR A 127 0.29 8.54 14.49
C THR A 127 0.64 7.15 13.93
N THR A 128 0.40 6.08 14.69
CA THR A 128 0.50 4.71 14.21
C THR A 128 -0.58 4.41 13.16
N ALA A 129 -1.82 4.83 13.39
CA ALA A 129 -2.90 4.69 12.40
C ALA A 129 -2.57 5.46 11.10
N VAL A 130 -2.05 6.69 11.20
CA VAL A 130 -1.60 7.46 10.02
C VAL A 130 -0.46 6.75 9.28
N PHE A 131 0.53 6.22 9.99
CA PHE A 131 1.63 5.45 9.39
C PHE A 131 1.15 4.22 8.63
N ASN A 132 0.19 3.49 9.19
CA ASN A 132 -0.41 2.33 8.53
C ASN A 132 -1.21 2.75 7.30
N GLU A 133 -2.07 3.77 7.44
CA GLU A 133 -2.88 4.30 6.34
C GLU A 133 -2.01 4.79 5.18
N ARG A 134 -0.89 5.47 5.47
CA ARG A 134 0.09 5.87 4.46
C ARG A 134 0.69 4.66 3.73
N GLY A 135 0.97 3.57 4.45
CA GLY A 135 1.46 2.34 3.85
C GLY A 135 0.48 1.75 2.84
N TRP A 136 -0.79 1.70 3.19
CA TRP A 136 -1.85 1.18 2.34
C TRP A 136 -2.19 2.11 1.17
N GLU A 137 -2.35 3.39 1.47
CA GLU A 137 -2.70 4.42 0.48
C GLU A 137 -1.63 4.60 -0.60
N PHE A 138 -0.36 4.57 -0.20
CA PHE A 138 0.79 4.78 -1.10
C PHE A 138 1.53 3.49 -1.44
N PHE A 139 0.85 2.35 -1.34
CA PHE A 139 1.41 1.08 -1.79
C PHE A 139 1.97 1.21 -3.21
N ALA A 140 3.19 0.71 -3.42
CA ALA A 140 3.94 0.76 -4.68
C ALA A 140 4.25 2.17 -5.23
N GLU A 141 4.02 3.26 -4.49
CA GLU A 141 4.36 4.64 -4.89
C GLU A 141 5.76 5.07 -4.43
N MET A 142 6.64 4.14 -4.10
CA MET A 142 8.04 4.35 -3.68
C MET A 142 8.21 5.20 -2.42
N LYS A 143 7.16 5.34 -1.58
CA LYS A 143 7.17 6.17 -0.37
C LYS A 143 7.53 5.40 0.90
N ARG A 144 7.19 4.10 0.95
CA ARG A 144 7.28 3.30 2.17
C ARG A 144 8.68 3.26 2.79
N TRP A 145 9.72 3.14 1.97
CA TRP A 145 11.11 3.13 2.46
C TRP A 145 11.44 4.39 3.25
N PHE A 146 11.12 5.55 2.73
CA PHE A 146 11.37 6.83 3.39
C PHE A 146 10.60 6.97 4.71
N GLU A 147 9.36 6.47 4.76
CA GLU A 147 8.56 6.43 5.98
C GLU A 147 9.20 5.54 7.05
N LEU A 148 9.65 4.34 6.67
CA LEU A 148 10.30 3.40 7.57
C LEU A 148 11.61 3.97 8.13
N VAL A 149 12.42 4.58 7.29
CA VAL A 149 13.68 5.21 7.70
C VAL A 149 13.43 6.39 8.64
N ARG A 150 12.52 7.29 8.25
CA ARG A 150 12.18 8.49 9.03
C ARG A 150 11.63 8.17 10.42
N LEU A 151 10.90 7.08 10.55
CA LEU A 151 10.25 6.64 11.79
C LEU A 151 11.04 5.55 12.52
N GLU A 152 12.26 5.23 12.06
CA GLU A 152 13.13 4.21 12.65
C GLU A 152 12.51 2.80 12.71
N LYS A 153 11.59 2.50 11.78
CA LYS A 153 10.81 1.25 11.73
C LYS A 153 11.37 0.19 10.79
N VAL A 154 12.54 0.40 10.21
CA VAL A 154 13.15 -0.55 9.27
C VAL A 154 13.41 -1.92 9.93
N SER A 155 13.89 -1.92 11.17
CA SER A 155 14.17 -3.16 11.91
C SER A 155 12.92 -3.95 12.25
N GLU A 156 11.81 -3.28 12.59
CA GLU A 156 10.53 -3.92 12.88
C GLU A 156 10.02 -4.69 11.66
N VAL A 157 9.95 -4.03 10.50
CA VAL A 157 9.48 -4.65 9.26
C VAL A 157 10.42 -5.75 8.77
N ARG A 158 11.73 -5.57 8.93
CA ARG A 158 12.72 -6.58 8.56
C ARG A 158 12.58 -7.85 9.41
N ALA A 159 12.31 -7.73 10.70
CA ALA A 159 12.11 -8.88 11.58
C ALA A 159 10.86 -9.71 11.18
N GLU A 160 9.80 -9.04 10.74
CA GLU A 160 8.57 -9.71 10.28
C GLU A 160 8.72 -10.41 8.92
N THR A 161 9.59 -9.90 8.04
CA THR A 161 9.71 -10.36 6.66
C THR A 161 10.93 -11.26 6.41
N TRP A 162 11.87 -11.28 7.31
CA TRP A 162 13.12 -12.02 7.15
C TRP A 162 13.00 -13.46 7.62
N ASN A 163 12.62 -14.35 6.73
CA ASN A 163 12.67 -15.80 6.96
C ASN A 163 13.97 -16.47 6.42
N GLY A 164 15.00 -15.70 6.12
CA GLY A 164 16.31 -16.19 5.73
C GLY A 164 16.48 -16.66 4.28
N SER A 165 15.44 -16.58 3.43
CA SER A 165 15.45 -17.21 2.12
C SER A 165 15.67 -16.27 0.92
N LEU A 166 15.81 -14.96 1.12
CA LEU A 166 15.85 -14.01 0.00
C LEU A 166 17.26 -13.63 -0.49
N PHE A 167 18.32 -14.18 0.11
CA PHE A 167 19.70 -14.00 -0.35
C PHE A 167 20.48 -15.30 -0.15
N GLN A 168 20.19 -16.30 -0.95
CA GLN A 168 21.11 -17.38 -1.28
C GLN A 168 21.47 -17.30 -2.76
#